data_4c35c56232e102333a0af25da558446e
#
_entry.id   4c35c56232e102333a0af25da558446e
#
_cell.length_a   1.000
_cell.length_b   1.000
_cell.length_c   1.000
_cell.angle_alpha   90.00
_cell.angle_beta   90.00
_cell.angle_gamma   90.00
#
_symmetry.space_group_name_H-M   'P 1'
#
loop_
_entity.id
_entity.type
_entity.pdbx_description
1 polymer ?
#
loop_
_entity_poly.entity_id
_entity_poly.type
_entity_poly.pdbx_seq_one_letter_code
_entity_poly.pdbx_strand_id
1 'polypeptide(L)'
;MSMRNKAVHNNSARAASPVRLRRTAACTRWLLRGALAMMVLSLAACANMAGIEPTAVLRDAPSLGLAYLTQGDATPGDATPGATAAGQDSNAVAPEWWREFGDQQLNGLIALASQASRGNPSLKLVQARLARARAASGVADAALLPQLNGAVDLTHQLFTQNGAVPPPLAGTQGDSGTLQFNAGWELDFFGKYRAALDGALGTVKAAEADVQAARILLGTNVARGYFQVLRLNDQLVVARRMLAQREETLNLVRDRVNAGLDTRLELKQSEGALPEARQQIEALLEQQKLAGNALSALTGQPNGAVALVNTPLIAIKKIASVTIMPANLLGRRADIMAARWRVEAARQDIGSAKAQFYPNINLMAFAGFSSIGLNRLLDAGSLQWGVGPALRLPLFDGGRLRANLAGKTADYDAAVESYNAVVIDAIHDVADQLVSVKSIARQQLEQQAAQLALESAFEISLQRYKAGLGNYLNVLATETPLLNQRRLAVDLTARALDGQVALIRAIGGGYQPAHGPDHEPGAAAAAAIAVAAAADSTPRFTPIQPVSKQ
;
A
#
# COMPACT_ATOMS: atom_id res chain seq x y z
N MET A 1 49.05 11.34 -94.13
CA MET A 1 48.99 12.78 -94.27
C MET A 1 49.33 13.33 -92.89
N SER A 2 50.58 13.67 -92.72
CA SER A 2 51.23 14.94 -92.72
C SER A 2 50.78 15.84 -91.55
N MET A 3 51.53 16.38 -90.75
CA MET A 3 52.91 16.81 -90.53
C MET A 3 52.95 17.51 -89.15
N ARG A 4 53.99 17.29 -88.32
CA ARG A 4 54.96 18.31 -87.94
C ARG A 4 54.42 19.54 -87.18
N ASN A 5 55.07 20.08 -86.16
CA ASN A 5 56.41 20.15 -85.69
C ASN A 5 56.56 21.04 -84.44
N LYS A 6 57.57 20.75 -83.63
CA LYS A 6 58.46 21.66 -82.87
C LYS A 6 57.93 22.48 -81.69
N ALA A 7 58.37 22.16 -80.50
CA ALA A 7 59.66 22.55 -79.81
C ALA A 7 59.81 24.02 -79.50
N VAL A 8 60.15 24.33 -78.23
CA VAL A 8 61.26 25.04 -77.72
C VAL A 8 61.00 25.71 -76.37
N HIS A 9 61.78 25.29 -75.34
CA HIS A 9 62.35 26.02 -74.22
C HIS A 9 61.66 27.24 -73.60
N ASN A 10 61.49 27.30 -72.28
CA ASN A 10 62.55 27.94 -71.44
C ASN A 10 62.27 27.84 -69.94
N ASN A 11 63.32 27.69 -69.15
CA ASN A 11 63.50 27.78 -67.73
C ASN A 11 62.99 29.07 -67.11
N SER A 12 62.36 29.02 -65.94
CA SER A 12 62.77 29.89 -64.83
C SER A 12 62.15 29.37 -63.51
N ALA A 13 63.04 28.98 -62.62
CA ALA A 13 62.78 28.72 -61.24
C ALA A 13 62.35 30.02 -60.50
N ARG A 14 61.23 29.97 -59.79
CA ARG A 14 61.01 30.92 -58.68
C ARG A 14 60.43 30.16 -57.46
N ALA A 15 61.21 30.20 -56.39
CA ALA A 15 60.89 29.79 -55.04
C ALA A 15 59.60 30.47 -54.57
N ALA A 16 58.63 29.75 -54.13
CA ALA A 16 57.46 30.26 -53.44
C ALA A 16 57.38 29.61 -52.02
N SER A 17 57.49 30.48 -51.04
CA SER A 17 57.54 30.34 -49.61
C SER A 17 56.35 29.53 -49.02
N PRO A 18 56.54 28.79 -47.89
CA PRO A 18 55.48 28.00 -47.21
C PRO A 18 54.78 28.82 -46.11
N VAL A 19 53.79 29.65 -46.45
CA VAL A 19 53.08 30.50 -45.47
C VAL A 19 51.54 30.36 -45.53
N ARG A 20 50.95 29.47 -46.30
CA ARG A 20 49.48 29.42 -46.40
C ARG A 20 48.74 28.17 -45.78
N LEU A 21 49.42 27.27 -45.05
CA LEU A 21 48.78 26.07 -44.50
C LEU A 21 48.35 26.16 -43.02
N ARG A 22 48.61 27.27 -42.32
CA ARG A 22 48.21 27.40 -40.89
C ARG A 22 46.86 28.07 -40.64
N ARG A 23 46.24 28.72 -41.61
CA ARG A 23 44.95 29.43 -41.42
C ARG A 23 43.71 28.55 -41.69
N THR A 24 43.80 27.46 -42.41
CA THR A 24 42.66 26.58 -42.72
C THR A 24 42.31 25.64 -41.56
N ALA A 25 43.29 25.22 -40.74
CA ALA A 25 43.06 24.32 -39.61
C ALA A 25 42.36 24.98 -38.40
N ALA A 26 42.44 26.30 -38.27
CA ALA A 26 41.74 27.06 -37.22
C ALA A 26 40.26 27.25 -37.58
N CYS A 27 39.96 27.55 -38.84
CA CYS A 27 38.60 27.79 -39.32
C CYS A 27 37.74 26.49 -39.29
N THR A 28 38.33 25.34 -39.62
CA THR A 28 37.64 24.02 -39.53
C THR A 28 37.36 23.63 -38.09
N ARG A 29 38.23 23.97 -37.13
CA ARG A 29 37.96 23.70 -35.68
C ARG A 29 36.86 24.61 -35.12
N TRP A 30 36.71 25.83 -35.58
CA TRP A 30 35.62 26.73 -35.22
C TRP A 30 34.27 26.30 -35.83
N LEU A 31 34.27 25.85 -37.08
CA LEU A 31 33.09 25.34 -37.76
C LEU A 31 32.62 24.00 -37.14
N LEU A 32 33.55 23.12 -36.78
CA LEU A 32 33.22 21.87 -36.05
C LEU A 32 32.68 22.15 -34.65
N ARG A 33 33.21 23.13 -33.91
CA ARG A 33 32.70 23.55 -32.61
C ARG A 33 31.34 24.22 -32.72
N GLY A 34 31.12 25.04 -33.74
CA GLY A 34 29.83 25.67 -34.03
C GLY A 34 28.78 24.66 -34.45
N ALA A 35 29.13 23.66 -35.26
CA ALA A 35 28.24 22.56 -35.66
C ALA A 35 27.93 21.66 -34.47
N LEU A 36 28.89 21.36 -33.59
CA LEU A 36 28.68 20.60 -32.37
C LEU A 36 27.79 21.36 -31.38
N ALA A 37 27.97 22.65 -31.22
CA ALA A 37 27.14 23.51 -30.38
C ALA A 37 25.71 23.66 -30.94
N MET A 38 25.53 23.79 -32.25
CA MET A 38 24.21 23.76 -32.90
C MET A 38 23.53 22.38 -32.79
N MET A 39 24.30 21.29 -32.87
CA MET A 39 23.78 19.96 -32.69
C MET A 39 23.32 19.72 -31.24
N VAL A 40 24.03 20.25 -30.24
CA VAL A 40 23.64 20.19 -28.83
C VAL A 40 22.42 21.09 -28.56
N LEU A 41 22.32 22.27 -29.16
CA LEU A 41 21.16 23.15 -29.04
C LEU A 41 19.91 22.60 -29.75
N SER A 42 20.06 21.91 -30.88
CA SER A 42 18.95 21.25 -31.56
C SER A 42 18.45 20.00 -30.80
N LEU A 43 19.32 19.34 -30.05
CA LEU A 43 18.95 18.21 -29.16
C LEU A 43 18.05 18.67 -28.00
N ALA A 44 18.24 19.87 -27.47
CA ALA A 44 17.38 20.42 -26.41
C ALA A 44 16.00 20.85 -26.91
N ALA A 45 15.83 21.17 -28.19
CA ALA A 45 14.56 21.59 -28.77
C ALA A 45 13.61 20.43 -29.07
N CYS A 46 14.06 19.17 -29.11
CA CYS A 46 13.25 18.01 -29.47
C CYS A 46 12.45 17.42 -28.30
N ALA A 47 12.80 17.73 -27.04
CA ALA A 47 12.12 17.20 -25.86
C ALA A 47 10.97 18.13 -25.40
N ASN A 48 9.90 18.24 -26.21
CA ASN A 48 8.76 19.08 -25.83
C ASN A 48 7.87 18.35 -24.80
N MET A 49 8.10 18.61 -23.50
CA MET A 49 7.31 18.14 -22.36
C MET A 49 6.34 19.22 -21.83
N ALA A 50 6.25 20.39 -22.49
CA ALA A 50 5.45 21.52 -22.02
C ALA A 50 3.95 21.17 -21.89
N GLY A 51 3.34 21.64 -20.82
CA GLY A 51 1.91 21.45 -20.55
C GLY A 51 1.53 20.08 -19.98
N ILE A 52 2.50 19.21 -19.63
CA ILE A 52 2.24 17.91 -18.99
C ILE A 52 2.84 17.97 -17.58
N GLU A 53 2.03 18.46 -16.61
CA GLU A 53 2.42 18.59 -15.21
C GLU A 53 1.34 17.97 -14.31
N PRO A 54 1.72 17.44 -13.14
CA PRO A 54 0.76 16.97 -12.14
C PRO A 54 -0.15 18.10 -11.69
N THR A 55 -1.43 17.81 -11.50
CA THR A 55 -2.45 18.77 -11.03
C THR A 55 -2.91 18.49 -9.60
N ALA A 56 -2.83 17.23 -9.16
CA ALA A 56 -3.27 16.81 -7.83
C ALA A 56 -2.28 17.22 -6.73
N VAL A 57 -2.81 17.61 -5.57
CA VAL A 57 -2.04 18.08 -4.41
C VAL A 57 -2.35 17.19 -3.21
N LEU A 58 -1.31 16.77 -2.50
CA LEU A 58 -1.44 16.06 -1.22
C LEU A 58 -2.10 16.97 -0.18
N ARG A 59 -3.14 16.47 0.47
CA ARG A 59 -3.84 17.18 1.55
C ARG A 59 -3.17 16.92 2.90
N ASP A 60 -3.01 17.99 3.67
CA ASP A 60 -2.46 17.89 5.02
C ASP A 60 -3.55 17.57 6.04
N ALA A 61 -3.24 16.71 7.02
CA ALA A 61 -4.16 16.33 8.09
C ALA A 61 -4.75 17.52 8.88
N PRO A 62 -4.01 18.60 9.20
CA PRO A 62 -4.57 19.78 9.86
C PRO A 62 -5.69 20.42 9.06
N SER A 63 -5.59 20.48 7.74
CA SER A 63 -6.63 21.06 6.86
C SER A 63 -7.92 20.25 6.81
N LEU A 64 -7.89 18.98 7.24
CA LEU A 64 -9.01 18.04 7.26
C LEU A 64 -9.70 17.94 8.64
N GLY A 65 -9.43 18.86 9.56
CA GLY A 65 -10.12 18.95 10.84
C GLY A 65 -9.56 18.05 11.94
N LEU A 66 -8.37 17.49 11.79
CA LEU A 66 -7.71 16.71 12.84
C LEU A 66 -7.58 17.50 14.15
N ALA A 67 -7.38 18.82 14.07
CA ALA A 67 -7.33 19.71 15.23
C ALA A 67 -8.64 19.76 16.02
N TYR A 68 -9.80 19.61 15.36
CA TYR A 68 -11.11 19.57 16.00
C TYR A 68 -11.28 18.31 16.88
N LEU A 69 -10.70 17.19 16.49
CA LEU A 69 -10.77 15.94 17.25
C LEU A 69 -9.89 15.95 18.50
N THR A 70 -8.86 16.82 18.54
CA THR A 70 -7.96 16.98 19.69
C THR A 70 -8.49 17.97 20.73
N GLN A 71 -9.41 18.84 20.34
CA GLN A 71 -10.06 19.81 21.21
C GLN A 71 -11.28 19.23 21.93
N GLY A 72 -11.29 18.03 22.48
CA GLY A 72 -12.45 17.47 23.17
C GLY A 72 -13.39 18.52 23.77
N ASP A 73 -14.63 18.18 24.16
CA ASP A 73 -15.67 19.05 24.79
C ASP A 73 -15.17 19.93 25.97
N ALA A 74 -14.03 20.60 25.80
CA ALA A 74 -13.57 21.64 26.70
C ALA A 74 -14.49 22.83 26.51
N THR A 75 -15.39 23.03 27.45
CA THR A 75 -16.09 24.31 27.64
C THR A 75 -15.09 25.46 27.51
N PRO A 76 -15.42 26.54 26.78
CA PRO A 76 -14.55 27.71 26.66
C PRO A 76 -14.26 28.28 28.05
N GLY A 77 -13.14 27.93 28.66
CA GLY A 77 -12.77 28.36 30.00
C GLY A 77 -11.64 27.55 30.64
N ASP A 78 -11.38 26.32 30.18
CA ASP A 78 -10.41 25.40 30.83
C ASP A 78 -9.14 25.15 29.99
N ALA A 79 -8.83 26.04 29.08
CA ALA A 79 -7.58 26.03 28.36
C ALA A 79 -6.44 26.55 29.23
N THR A 80 -5.81 25.67 30.00
CA THR A 80 -4.51 25.95 30.60
C THR A 80 -3.46 25.99 29.47
N PRO A 81 -2.88 27.16 29.13
CA PRO A 81 -1.80 27.23 28.13
C PRO A 81 -0.53 26.70 28.80
N GLY A 82 -0.15 25.48 28.51
CA GLY A 82 1.09 24.94 29.08
C GLY A 82 1.36 23.44 28.95
N ALA A 83 0.48 22.65 28.37
CA ALA A 83 0.82 21.25 28.07
C ALA A 83 1.71 21.18 26.81
N THR A 84 2.95 21.62 26.97
CA THR A 84 4.02 21.39 26.00
C THR A 84 4.21 19.89 25.78
N ALA A 85 4.30 19.51 24.53
CA ALA A 85 4.49 18.18 23.95
C ALA A 85 5.81 17.49 24.40
N ALA A 86 5.94 17.17 25.68
CA ALA A 86 7.05 16.44 26.25
C ALA A 86 6.57 15.11 26.85
N GLY A 87 6.12 14.19 25.98
CA GLY A 87 5.64 12.86 26.36
C GLY A 87 5.29 12.06 25.13
N GLN A 88 6.20 12.00 24.16
CA GLN A 88 5.88 11.59 22.79
C GLN A 88 5.71 10.08 22.57
N ASP A 89 6.03 9.18 23.49
CA ASP A 89 6.06 7.74 23.22
C ASP A 89 5.12 6.85 24.06
N SER A 90 4.46 7.37 25.08
CA SER A 90 3.64 6.54 25.97
C SER A 90 2.24 6.18 25.43
N ASN A 91 1.81 6.76 24.33
CA ASN A 91 0.46 6.53 23.72
C ASN A 91 0.50 5.71 22.42
N ALA A 92 1.62 5.06 22.09
CA ALA A 92 1.67 4.17 20.94
C ALA A 92 0.92 2.87 21.26
N VAL A 93 -0.05 2.51 20.41
CA VAL A 93 -0.70 1.19 20.47
C VAL A 93 0.36 0.11 20.30
N ALA A 94 0.37 -0.87 21.19
CA ALA A 94 1.30 -2.00 21.10
C ALA A 94 1.01 -2.82 19.82
N PRO A 95 2.02 -3.39 19.15
CA PRO A 95 1.81 -4.25 17.96
C PRO A 95 0.90 -5.44 18.23
N GLU A 96 0.90 -5.95 19.47
CA GLU A 96 0.07 -7.05 19.94
C GLU A 96 -1.00 -6.56 20.93
N TRP A 97 -1.69 -5.47 20.58
CA TRP A 97 -2.71 -4.79 21.39
C TRP A 97 -3.78 -5.72 21.97
N TRP A 98 -4.09 -6.83 21.29
CA TRP A 98 -5.09 -7.80 21.76
C TRP A 98 -4.70 -8.48 23.07
N ARG A 99 -3.43 -8.51 23.44
CA ARG A 99 -2.96 -9.07 24.71
C ARG A 99 -3.40 -8.24 25.91
N GLU A 100 -3.67 -6.97 25.71
CA GLU A 100 -4.13 -6.06 26.78
C GLU A 100 -5.53 -6.43 27.30
N PHE A 101 -6.34 -7.14 26.52
CA PHE A 101 -7.62 -7.72 26.96
C PHE A 101 -7.44 -8.84 27.99
N GLY A 102 -6.24 -9.39 28.18
CA GLY A 102 -5.93 -10.40 29.17
C GLY A 102 -6.53 -11.79 28.87
N ASP A 103 -7.01 -12.02 27.66
CA ASP A 103 -7.65 -13.28 27.26
C ASP A 103 -6.71 -14.14 26.41
N GLN A 104 -6.37 -15.33 26.93
CA GLN A 104 -5.47 -16.27 26.26
C GLN A 104 -6.13 -16.93 25.03
N GLN A 105 -7.45 -17.09 25.03
CA GLN A 105 -8.17 -17.65 23.86
C GLN A 105 -8.08 -16.70 22.69
N LEU A 106 -8.31 -15.40 22.92
CA LEU A 106 -8.15 -14.37 21.90
C LEU A 106 -6.72 -14.36 21.33
N ASN A 107 -5.71 -14.47 22.21
CA ASN A 107 -4.31 -14.54 21.79
C ASN A 107 -4.05 -15.75 20.88
N GLY A 108 -4.56 -16.92 21.28
CA GLY A 108 -4.45 -18.14 20.48
C GLY A 108 -5.14 -18.05 19.12
N LEU A 109 -6.35 -17.47 19.07
CA LEU A 109 -7.10 -17.29 17.82
C LEU A 109 -6.39 -16.38 16.81
N ILE A 110 -5.85 -15.24 17.29
CA ILE A 110 -5.11 -14.33 16.43
C ILE A 110 -3.80 -14.97 15.96
N ALA A 111 -3.11 -15.72 16.82
CA ALA A 111 -1.93 -16.48 16.43
C ALA A 111 -2.25 -17.52 15.35
N LEU A 112 -3.35 -18.28 15.48
CA LEU A 112 -3.81 -19.24 14.47
C LEU A 112 -4.12 -18.55 13.13
N ALA A 113 -4.85 -17.44 13.15
CA ALA A 113 -5.19 -16.68 11.96
C ALA A 113 -3.96 -16.17 11.20
N SER A 114 -2.90 -15.83 11.93
CA SER A 114 -1.65 -15.26 11.41
C SER A 114 -0.62 -16.31 10.96
N GLN A 115 -0.87 -17.61 11.19
CA GLN A 115 0.08 -18.68 10.83
C GLN A 115 0.38 -18.72 9.33
N ALA A 116 1.67 -18.85 8.98
CA ALA A 116 2.12 -18.87 7.59
C ALA A 116 1.59 -20.09 6.81
N SER A 117 1.48 -21.27 7.45
CA SER A 117 1.11 -22.53 6.78
C SER A 117 -0.38 -22.76 6.71
N ARG A 118 -1.13 -22.46 7.77
CA ARG A 118 -2.56 -22.77 7.93
C ARG A 118 -3.45 -21.56 8.16
N GLY A 119 -2.88 -20.35 8.23
CA GLY A 119 -3.60 -19.12 8.49
C GLY A 119 -4.51 -18.67 7.34
N ASN A 120 -5.12 -17.52 7.53
CA ASN A 120 -6.15 -16.97 6.65
C ASN A 120 -5.64 -16.77 5.20
N PRO A 121 -6.36 -17.28 4.18
CA PRO A 121 -5.97 -17.16 2.78
C PRO A 121 -5.84 -15.71 2.29
N SER A 122 -6.63 -14.77 2.83
CA SER A 122 -6.54 -13.35 2.46
C SER A 122 -5.20 -12.74 2.83
N LEU A 123 -4.62 -13.11 3.98
CA LEU A 123 -3.27 -12.68 4.35
C LEU A 123 -2.21 -13.26 3.42
N LYS A 124 -2.33 -14.54 3.05
CA LYS A 124 -1.43 -15.19 2.09
C LYS A 124 -1.50 -14.54 0.71
N LEU A 125 -2.68 -14.12 0.27
CA LEU A 125 -2.85 -13.39 -0.99
C LEU A 125 -2.04 -12.09 -1.00
N VAL A 126 -2.08 -11.31 0.08
CA VAL A 126 -1.32 -10.05 0.17
C VAL A 126 0.18 -10.33 0.26
N GLN A 127 0.60 -11.39 0.97
CA GLN A 127 2.00 -11.83 0.99
C GLN A 127 2.50 -12.26 -0.41
N ALA A 128 1.67 -12.96 -1.20
CA ALA A 128 2.00 -13.30 -2.58
C ALA A 128 2.12 -12.06 -3.47
N ARG A 129 1.29 -11.03 -3.25
CA ARG A 129 1.42 -9.73 -3.94
C ARG A 129 2.74 -9.03 -3.58
N LEU A 130 3.17 -9.08 -2.33
CA LEU A 130 4.49 -8.59 -1.92
C LEU A 130 5.62 -9.37 -2.62
N ALA A 131 5.55 -10.70 -2.67
CA ALA A 131 6.54 -11.50 -3.38
C ALA A 131 6.61 -11.14 -4.88
N ARG A 132 5.45 -10.90 -5.52
CA ARG A 132 5.39 -10.41 -6.90
C ARG A 132 6.04 -9.02 -7.05
N ALA A 133 5.78 -8.10 -6.13
CA ALA A 133 6.39 -6.76 -6.18
C ALA A 133 7.91 -6.84 -6.06
N ARG A 134 8.45 -7.68 -5.17
CA ARG A 134 9.88 -7.94 -5.04
C ARG A 134 10.49 -8.56 -6.30
N ALA A 135 9.81 -9.50 -6.93
CA ALA A 135 10.25 -10.06 -8.20
C ALA A 135 10.28 -8.99 -9.31
N ALA A 136 9.28 -8.10 -9.35
CA ALA A 136 9.25 -7.00 -10.32
C ALA A 136 10.39 -5.99 -10.08
N SER A 137 10.75 -5.68 -8.81
CA SER A 137 11.92 -4.84 -8.53
C SER A 137 13.23 -5.50 -8.96
N GLY A 138 13.36 -6.83 -8.84
CA GLY A 138 14.50 -7.56 -9.38
C GLY A 138 14.60 -7.49 -10.91
N VAL A 139 13.47 -7.49 -11.63
CA VAL A 139 13.46 -7.27 -13.09
C VAL A 139 13.92 -5.85 -13.44
N ALA A 140 13.47 -4.83 -12.67
CA ALA A 140 13.90 -3.44 -12.88
C ALA A 140 15.40 -3.26 -12.57
N ASP A 141 15.92 -3.92 -11.54
CA ASP A 141 17.34 -3.91 -11.19
C ASP A 141 18.20 -4.58 -12.29
N ALA A 142 17.76 -5.72 -12.81
CA ALA A 142 18.42 -6.42 -13.90
C ALA A 142 18.53 -5.58 -15.19
N ALA A 143 17.63 -4.61 -15.40
CA ALA A 143 17.68 -3.70 -16.55
C ALA A 143 18.86 -2.71 -16.49
N LEU A 144 19.47 -2.50 -15.32
CA LEU A 144 20.68 -1.70 -15.14
C LEU A 144 21.97 -2.45 -15.51
N LEU A 145 21.90 -3.77 -15.62
CA LEU A 145 23.05 -4.65 -15.84
C LEU A 145 23.23 -4.99 -17.32
N PRO A 146 24.46 -5.32 -17.76
CA PRO A 146 24.69 -5.84 -19.09
C PRO A 146 23.88 -7.12 -19.35
N GLN A 147 23.28 -7.22 -20.54
CA GLN A 147 22.55 -8.40 -21.00
C GLN A 147 23.42 -9.19 -21.98
N LEU A 148 23.53 -10.50 -21.82
CA LEU A 148 24.26 -11.41 -22.69
C LEU A 148 23.29 -12.44 -23.27
N ASN A 149 23.25 -12.52 -24.59
CA ASN A 149 22.39 -13.46 -25.31
C ASN A 149 23.24 -14.30 -26.27
N GLY A 150 22.99 -15.61 -26.34
CA GLY A 150 23.52 -16.47 -27.36
C GLY A 150 22.49 -16.72 -28.47
N ALA A 151 22.90 -16.65 -29.71
CA ALA A 151 22.08 -16.96 -30.88
C ALA A 151 22.76 -17.96 -31.79
N VAL A 152 22.00 -18.88 -32.34
CA VAL A 152 22.42 -19.83 -33.37
C VAL A 152 21.41 -19.73 -34.49
N ASP A 153 21.83 -19.26 -35.63
CA ASP A 153 21.00 -19.14 -36.82
C ASP A 153 21.60 -20.02 -37.94
N LEU A 154 20.81 -20.94 -38.45
CA LEU A 154 21.15 -21.81 -39.58
C LEU A 154 20.11 -21.59 -40.66
N THR A 155 20.56 -21.19 -41.85
CA THR A 155 19.65 -20.86 -42.96
C THR A 155 20.11 -21.55 -44.24
N HIS A 156 19.22 -22.29 -44.91
CA HIS A 156 19.38 -22.75 -46.26
C HIS A 156 18.69 -21.77 -47.21
N GLN A 157 19.42 -21.14 -48.12
CA GLN A 157 18.88 -20.09 -48.98
C GLN A 157 19.45 -20.09 -50.39
N LEU A 158 18.71 -19.54 -51.32
CA LEU A 158 19.23 -19.16 -52.63
C LEU A 158 19.85 -17.76 -52.50
N PHE A 159 21.15 -17.64 -52.80
CA PHE A 159 21.82 -16.34 -52.85
C PHE A 159 21.42 -15.64 -54.15
N THR A 160 20.75 -14.52 -54.04
CA THR A 160 20.34 -13.73 -55.20
C THR A 160 21.54 -13.30 -56.06
N GLN A 161 21.37 -13.28 -57.38
CA GLN A 161 22.40 -12.79 -58.32
C GLN A 161 22.63 -11.28 -58.19
N ASN A 162 21.63 -10.56 -57.68
CA ASN A 162 21.63 -9.08 -57.56
C ASN A 162 21.91 -8.64 -56.12
N GLY A 163 22.49 -9.48 -55.25
CA GLY A 163 22.77 -9.21 -53.84
C GLY A 163 24.23 -8.84 -53.54
N ALA A 164 24.54 -8.76 -52.25
CA ALA A 164 25.88 -8.43 -51.75
C ALA A 164 26.87 -9.63 -51.85
N VAL A 165 26.38 -10.82 -52.14
CA VAL A 165 27.23 -12.03 -52.26
C VAL A 165 27.75 -12.12 -53.70
N PRO A 166 29.09 -12.06 -53.92
CA PRO A 166 29.65 -12.11 -55.28
C PRO A 166 29.69 -13.53 -55.87
N PRO A 167 29.86 -13.65 -57.22
CA PRO A 167 30.19 -14.96 -57.82
C PRO A 167 31.43 -15.60 -57.16
N PRO A 168 31.46 -16.92 -57.03
CA PRO A 168 30.61 -17.93 -57.64
C PRO A 168 29.35 -18.26 -56.82
N LEU A 169 29.10 -17.68 -55.67
CA LEU A 169 27.98 -18.00 -54.79
C LEU A 169 26.66 -17.33 -55.25
N ALA A 170 26.75 -16.20 -55.89
CA ALA A 170 25.55 -15.53 -56.46
C ALA A 170 24.82 -16.46 -57.44
N GLY A 171 23.50 -16.65 -57.23
CA GLY A 171 22.67 -17.54 -58.03
C GLY A 171 22.70 -19.04 -57.61
N THR A 172 23.45 -19.40 -56.58
CA THR A 172 23.48 -20.77 -56.05
C THR A 172 22.69 -20.90 -54.74
N GLN A 173 22.28 -22.13 -54.45
CA GLN A 173 21.73 -22.50 -53.15
C GLN A 173 22.88 -22.91 -52.21
N GLY A 174 22.78 -22.54 -50.95
CA GLY A 174 23.76 -22.92 -49.95
C GLY A 174 23.29 -22.64 -48.52
N ASP A 175 24.01 -23.25 -47.61
CA ASP A 175 23.78 -23.08 -46.18
C ASP A 175 24.60 -21.93 -45.65
N SER A 176 24.04 -21.16 -44.75
CA SER A 176 24.73 -20.17 -43.93
C SER A 176 24.46 -20.44 -42.45
N GLY A 177 25.48 -20.23 -41.63
CA GLY A 177 25.38 -20.41 -40.19
C GLY A 177 25.99 -19.24 -39.44
N THR A 178 25.37 -18.88 -38.34
CA THR A 178 25.92 -17.93 -37.36
C THR A 178 25.73 -18.49 -35.96
N LEU A 179 26.84 -18.57 -35.21
CA LEU A 179 26.86 -18.85 -33.77
C LEU A 179 27.46 -17.61 -33.09
N GLN A 180 26.68 -16.88 -32.32
CA GLN A 180 27.12 -15.58 -31.83
C GLN A 180 26.60 -15.29 -30.41
N PHE A 181 27.48 -14.76 -29.58
CA PHE A 181 27.11 -14.12 -28.31
C PHE A 181 27.00 -12.62 -28.54
N ASN A 182 25.89 -12.06 -28.08
CA ASN A 182 25.60 -10.64 -28.16
C ASN A 182 25.49 -10.07 -26.77
N ALA A 183 26.29 -9.08 -26.42
CA ALA A 183 26.21 -8.31 -25.19
C ALA A 183 25.66 -6.92 -25.50
N GLY A 184 24.74 -6.46 -24.68
CA GLY A 184 24.20 -5.10 -24.76
C GLY A 184 24.08 -4.50 -23.36
N TRP A 185 24.49 -3.27 -23.21
CA TRP A 185 24.35 -2.53 -21.96
C TRP A 185 23.96 -1.07 -22.24
N GLU A 186 22.73 -0.72 -21.85
CA GLU A 186 22.25 0.67 -21.92
C GLU A 186 22.77 1.42 -20.71
N LEU A 187 23.64 2.42 -20.97
CA LEU A 187 24.21 3.28 -19.93
C LEU A 187 23.17 4.29 -19.49
N ASP A 188 22.77 4.24 -18.21
CA ASP A 188 21.66 5.05 -17.66
C ASP A 188 22.12 6.47 -17.27
N PHE A 189 22.56 7.27 -18.27
CA PHE A 189 23.01 8.65 -18.05
C PHE A 189 21.88 9.59 -17.59
N PHE A 190 20.65 9.33 -18.04
CA PHE A 190 19.50 10.19 -17.77
C PHE A 190 18.56 9.63 -16.70
N GLY A 191 18.93 8.53 -16.05
CA GLY A 191 18.21 7.98 -14.91
C GLY A 191 16.92 7.24 -15.27
N LYS A 192 16.73 6.81 -16.53
CA LYS A 192 15.54 6.06 -16.96
C LYS A 192 15.31 4.77 -16.17
N TYR A 193 16.33 3.92 -16.09
CA TYR A 193 16.25 2.64 -15.38
C TYR A 193 16.36 2.82 -13.88
N ARG A 194 17.16 3.77 -13.40
CA ARG A 194 17.25 4.08 -11.98
C ARG A 194 15.91 4.57 -11.43
N ALA A 195 15.24 5.51 -12.11
CA ALA A 195 13.91 5.94 -11.74
C ALA A 195 12.87 4.79 -11.81
N ALA A 196 12.95 3.90 -12.81
CA ALA A 196 12.09 2.73 -12.89
C ALA A 196 12.32 1.75 -11.73
N LEU A 197 13.57 1.54 -11.31
CA LEU A 197 13.91 0.74 -10.12
C LEU A 197 13.37 1.39 -8.84
N ASP A 198 13.56 2.71 -8.67
CA ASP A 198 13.05 3.44 -7.51
C ASP A 198 11.52 3.38 -7.43
N GLY A 199 10.82 3.46 -8.57
CA GLY A 199 9.38 3.24 -8.67
C GLY A 199 8.96 1.82 -8.25
N ALA A 200 9.69 0.81 -8.72
CA ALA A 200 9.45 -0.59 -8.34
C ALA A 200 9.73 -0.83 -6.85
N LEU A 201 10.78 -0.26 -6.28
CA LEU A 201 11.08 -0.32 -4.84
C LEU A 201 10.01 0.41 -4.01
N GLY A 202 9.49 1.55 -4.48
CA GLY A 202 8.34 2.22 -3.88
C GLY A 202 7.10 1.31 -3.85
N THR A 203 6.87 0.56 -4.93
CA THR A 203 5.78 -0.44 -5.01
C THR A 203 6.00 -1.60 -4.02
N VAL A 204 7.24 -2.06 -3.79
CA VAL A 204 7.57 -3.06 -2.76
C VAL A 204 7.21 -2.53 -1.37
N LYS A 205 7.62 -1.29 -1.03
CA LYS A 205 7.30 -0.67 0.26
C LYS A 205 5.80 -0.50 0.46
N ALA A 206 5.06 -0.11 -0.58
CA ALA A 206 3.60 -0.07 -0.55
C ALA A 206 3.01 -1.46 -0.23
N ALA A 207 3.48 -2.51 -0.88
CA ALA A 207 3.02 -3.88 -0.65
C ALA A 207 3.41 -4.40 0.76
N GLU A 208 4.54 -3.99 1.32
CA GLU A 208 4.91 -4.29 2.72
C GLU A 208 3.95 -3.65 3.71
N ALA A 209 3.59 -2.39 3.49
CA ALA A 209 2.58 -1.71 4.29
C ALA A 209 1.18 -2.34 4.13
N ASP A 210 0.79 -2.79 2.93
CA ASP A 210 -0.45 -3.54 2.69
C ASP A 210 -0.50 -4.86 3.49
N VAL A 211 0.61 -5.58 3.61
CA VAL A 211 0.69 -6.80 4.44
C VAL A 211 0.42 -6.46 5.90
N GLN A 212 0.96 -5.36 6.41
CA GLN A 212 0.69 -4.94 7.79
C GLN A 212 -0.75 -4.49 7.97
N ALA A 213 -1.32 -3.72 7.04
CA ALA A 213 -2.73 -3.35 7.05
C ALA A 213 -3.65 -4.58 7.08
N ALA A 214 -3.34 -5.59 6.27
CA ALA A 214 -4.08 -6.85 6.23
C ALA A 214 -3.96 -7.65 7.54
N ARG A 215 -2.80 -7.65 8.19
CA ARG A 215 -2.61 -8.28 9.52
C ARG A 215 -3.45 -7.61 10.59
N ILE A 216 -3.44 -6.28 10.64
CA ILE A 216 -4.21 -5.49 11.59
C ILE A 216 -5.71 -5.74 11.37
N LEU A 217 -6.17 -5.70 10.12
CA LEU A 217 -7.56 -5.96 9.77
C LEU A 217 -7.98 -7.39 10.16
N LEU A 218 -7.14 -8.38 9.89
CA LEU A 218 -7.40 -9.77 10.27
C LEU A 218 -7.50 -9.92 11.78
N GLY A 219 -6.53 -9.39 12.55
CA GLY A 219 -6.55 -9.42 14.02
C GLY A 219 -7.81 -8.75 14.59
N THR A 220 -8.17 -7.59 14.03
CA THR A 220 -9.41 -6.87 14.38
C THR A 220 -10.66 -7.72 14.13
N ASN A 221 -10.77 -8.33 12.94
CA ASN A 221 -11.92 -9.15 12.57
C ASN A 221 -12.02 -10.42 13.44
N VAL A 222 -10.89 -11.03 13.79
CA VAL A 222 -10.86 -12.19 14.72
C VAL A 222 -11.33 -11.77 16.10
N ALA A 223 -10.85 -10.64 16.64
CA ALA A 223 -11.28 -10.14 17.95
C ALA A 223 -12.78 -9.82 17.98
N ARG A 224 -13.30 -9.14 16.97
CA ARG A 224 -14.73 -8.84 16.84
C ARG A 224 -15.57 -10.11 16.71
N GLY A 225 -15.14 -11.07 15.89
CA GLY A 225 -15.80 -12.38 15.76
C GLY A 225 -15.82 -13.14 17.07
N TYR A 226 -14.73 -13.11 17.83
CA TYR A 226 -14.63 -13.72 19.15
C TYR A 226 -15.60 -13.07 20.14
N PHE A 227 -15.61 -11.74 20.26
CA PHE A 227 -16.55 -11.03 21.15
C PHE A 227 -18.00 -11.23 20.75
N GLN A 228 -18.30 -11.40 19.48
CA GLN A 228 -19.63 -11.76 19.01
C GLN A 228 -20.08 -13.16 19.52
N VAL A 229 -19.18 -14.14 19.52
CA VAL A 229 -19.49 -15.48 20.09
C VAL A 229 -19.73 -15.37 21.60
N LEU A 230 -18.87 -14.64 22.33
CA LEU A 230 -19.06 -14.42 23.76
C LEU A 230 -20.37 -13.69 24.08
N ARG A 231 -20.74 -12.68 23.28
CA ARG A 231 -22.03 -12.00 23.41
C ARG A 231 -23.21 -12.97 23.31
N LEU A 232 -23.18 -13.87 22.33
CA LEU A 232 -24.25 -14.85 22.14
C LEU A 232 -24.28 -15.87 23.29
N ASN A 233 -23.12 -16.23 23.83
CA ASN A 233 -23.04 -17.07 25.02
C ASN A 233 -23.68 -16.40 26.24
N ASP A 234 -23.39 -15.14 26.51
CA ASP A 234 -23.98 -14.41 27.63
C ASP A 234 -25.49 -14.20 27.44
N GLN A 235 -25.95 -13.92 26.21
CA GLN A 235 -27.37 -13.86 25.89
C GLN A 235 -28.07 -15.20 26.11
N LEU A 236 -27.43 -16.33 25.80
CA LEU A 236 -27.94 -17.67 26.10
C LEU A 236 -28.06 -17.90 27.61
N VAL A 237 -27.09 -17.42 28.40
CA VAL A 237 -27.18 -17.48 29.88
C VAL A 237 -28.38 -16.70 30.36
N VAL A 238 -28.61 -15.49 29.88
CA VAL A 238 -29.79 -14.67 30.22
C VAL A 238 -31.10 -15.37 29.83
N ALA A 239 -31.17 -15.92 28.60
CA ALA A 239 -32.36 -16.60 28.10
C ALA A 239 -32.71 -17.88 28.90
N ARG A 240 -31.69 -18.66 29.27
CA ARG A 240 -31.88 -19.88 30.10
C ARG A 240 -32.32 -19.54 31.52
N ARG A 241 -31.76 -18.49 32.13
CA ARG A 241 -32.23 -18.00 33.45
C ARG A 241 -33.69 -17.56 33.38
N MET A 242 -34.08 -16.89 32.31
CA MET A 242 -35.45 -16.46 32.08
C MET A 242 -36.37 -17.68 31.92
N LEU A 243 -35.97 -18.71 31.15
CA LEU A 243 -36.74 -19.94 31.02
C LEU A 243 -36.99 -20.59 32.39
N ALA A 244 -35.95 -20.77 33.22
CA ALA A 244 -36.08 -21.32 34.57
C ALA A 244 -37.01 -20.49 35.45
N GLN A 245 -36.91 -19.17 35.41
CA GLN A 245 -37.80 -18.24 36.14
C GLN A 245 -39.26 -18.38 35.68
N ARG A 246 -39.52 -18.52 34.37
CA ARG A 246 -40.87 -18.77 33.83
C ARG A 246 -41.41 -20.13 34.21
N GLU A 247 -40.57 -21.15 34.31
CA GLU A 247 -40.98 -22.48 34.81
C GLU A 247 -41.40 -22.44 36.28
N GLU A 248 -40.69 -21.72 37.14
CA GLU A 248 -41.07 -21.49 38.53
C GLU A 248 -42.38 -20.71 38.62
N THR A 249 -42.54 -19.67 37.81
CA THR A 249 -43.79 -18.89 37.77
C THR A 249 -44.97 -19.70 37.28
N LEU A 250 -44.81 -20.56 36.26
CA LEU A 250 -45.87 -21.46 35.80
C LEU A 250 -46.34 -22.43 36.92
N ASN A 251 -45.42 -22.99 37.71
CA ASN A 251 -45.80 -23.84 38.83
C ASN A 251 -46.62 -23.07 39.86
N LEU A 252 -46.23 -21.82 40.20
CA LEU A 252 -47.00 -20.95 41.08
C LEU A 252 -48.40 -20.66 40.52
N VAL A 253 -48.50 -20.33 39.21
CA VAL A 253 -49.81 -20.08 38.56
C VAL A 253 -50.70 -21.35 38.60
N ARG A 254 -50.14 -22.53 38.35
CA ARG A 254 -50.87 -23.81 38.45
C ARG A 254 -51.45 -24.06 39.84
N ASP A 255 -50.63 -23.86 40.88
CA ASP A 255 -51.05 -24.03 42.26
C ASP A 255 -52.19 -23.07 42.62
N ARG A 256 -52.10 -21.81 42.16
CA ARG A 256 -53.14 -20.80 42.40
C ARG A 256 -54.45 -21.07 41.64
N VAL A 257 -54.35 -21.56 40.40
CA VAL A 257 -55.55 -22.01 39.64
C VAL A 257 -56.19 -23.19 40.29
N ASN A 258 -55.42 -24.20 40.78
CA ASN A 258 -55.95 -25.31 41.52
C ASN A 258 -56.61 -24.93 42.83
N ALA A 259 -56.11 -23.84 43.47
CA ALA A 259 -56.75 -23.27 44.67
C ALA A 259 -57.91 -22.31 44.35
N GLY A 260 -58.30 -22.13 43.11
CA GLY A 260 -59.39 -21.27 42.68
C GLY A 260 -59.09 -19.74 42.81
N LEU A 261 -57.80 -19.36 42.95
CA LEU A 261 -57.34 -17.98 43.12
C LEU A 261 -57.02 -17.26 41.80
N ASP A 262 -56.72 -18.04 40.74
CA ASP A 262 -56.48 -17.55 39.39
C ASP A 262 -57.34 -18.30 38.37
N THR A 263 -57.41 -17.78 37.13
CA THR A 263 -58.24 -18.34 36.08
C THR A 263 -57.43 -19.20 35.09
N ARG A 264 -58.12 -19.90 34.19
CA ARG A 264 -57.49 -20.62 33.10
C ARG A 264 -56.76 -19.72 32.10
N LEU A 265 -57.08 -18.40 32.09
CA LEU A 265 -56.44 -17.43 31.23
C LEU A 265 -54.96 -17.24 31.64
N GLU A 266 -54.71 -16.98 32.93
CA GLU A 266 -53.34 -16.82 33.46
C GLU A 266 -52.52 -18.10 33.24
N LEU A 267 -53.17 -19.30 33.43
CA LEU A 267 -52.50 -20.56 33.17
C LEU A 267 -52.06 -20.67 31.69
N LYS A 268 -52.95 -20.38 30.73
CA LYS A 268 -52.64 -20.47 29.32
C LYS A 268 -51.59 -19.44 28.87
N GLN A 269 -51.62 -18.21 29.42
CA GLN A 269 -50.60 -17.23 29.20
C GLN A 269 -49.23 -17.69 29.71
N SER A 270 -49.17 -18.24 30.93
CA SER A 270 -47.92 -18.78 31.49
C SER A 270 -47.41 -20.01 30.75
N GLU A 271 -48.29 -20.91 30.32
CA GLU A 271 -47.94 -22.05 29.50
C GLU A 271 -47.38 -21.64 28.13
N GLY A 272 -47.93 -20.59 27.49
CA GLY A 272 -47.47 -20.06 26.21
C GLY A 272 -46.10 -19.39 26.27
N ALA A 273 -45.75 -18.79 27.41
CA ALA A 273 -44.47 -18.13 27.62
C ALA A 273 -43.24 -19.05 27.59
N LEU A 274 -43.43 -20.35 27.89
CA LEU A 274 -42.34 -21.32 27.88
C LEU A 274 -41.88 -21.72 26.46
N PRO A 275 -42.76 -22.12 25.52
CA PRO A 275 -42.38 -22.35 24.14
C PRO A 275 -41.73 -21.13 23.48
N GLU A 276 -42.21 -19.91 23.76
CA GLU A 276 -41.63 -18.68 23.32
C GLU A 276 -40.16 -18.53 23.79
N ALA A 277 -39.89 -18.76 25.08
CA ALA A 277 -38.53 -18.72 25.63
C ALA A 277 -37.63 -19.79 25.01
N ARG A 278 -38.14 -21.01 24.79
CA ARG A 278 -37.40 -22.10 24.14
C ARG A 278 -37.09 -21.78 22.67
N GLN A 279 -38.08 -21.27 21.93
CA GLN A 279 -37.86 -20.82 20.54
C GLN A 279 -36.74 -19.79 20.45
N GLN A 280 -36.69 -18.85 21.39
CA GLN A 280 -35.65 -17.85 21.45
C GLN A 280 -34.27 -18.45 21.78
N ILE A 281 -34.19 -19.43 22.68
CA ILE A 281 -32.94 -20.15 22.97
C ILE A 281 -32.42 -20.85 21.71
N GLU A 282 -33.33 -21.54 20.95
CA GLU A 282 -32.94 -22.18 19.69
C GLU A 282 -32.41 -21.17 18.66
N ALA A 283 -33.03 -19.99 18.51
CA ALA A 283 -32.54 -18.92 17.63
C ALA A 283 -31.15 -18.40 18.05
N LEU A 284 -30.89 -18.27 19.36
CA LEU A 284 -29.58 -17.90 19.86
C LEU A 284 -28.52 -18.99 19.65
N LEU A 285 -28.89 -20.27 19.78
CA LEU A 285 -28.01 -21.41 19.50
C LEU A 285 -27.62 -21.47 18.02
N GLU A 286 -28.57 -21.21 17.12
CA GLU A 286 -28.26 -21.05 15.68
C GLU A 286 -27.25 -19.94 15.43
N GLN A 287 -27.53 -18.73 15.95
CA GLN A 287 -26.62 -17.58 15.78
C GLN A 287 -25.22 -17.86 16.36
N GLN A 288 -25.13 -18.52 17.51
CA GLN A 288 -23.86 -18.92 18.12
C GLN A 288 -23.05 -19.84 17.19
N LYS A 289 -23.70 -20.87 16.61
CA LYS A 289 -23.06 -21.79 15.67
C LYS A 289 -22.58 -21.05 14.41
N LEU A 290 -23.42 -20.16 13.85
CA LEU A 290 -23.06 -19.37 12.68
C LEU A 290 -21.86 -18.42 12.98
N ALA A 291 -21.84 -17.77 14.14
CA ALA A 291 -20.72 -16.96 14.59
C ALA A 291 -19.44 -17.80 14.80
N GLY A 292 -19.56 -19.01 15.34
CA GLY A 292 -18.45 -19.97 15.46
C GLY A 292 -17.88 -20.38 14.10
N ASN A 293 -18.75 -20.65 13.12
CA ASN A 293 -18.33 -20.96 11.75
C ASN A 293 -17.58 -19.78 11.10
N ALA A 294 -18.09 -18.56 11.29
CA ALA A 294 -17.43 -17.34 10.78
C ALA A 294 -16.04 -17.15 11.42
N LEU A 295 -15.92 -17.39 12.73
CA LEU A 295 -14.64 -17.32 13.43
C LEU A 295 -13.66 -18.41 12.95
N SER A 296 -14.13 -19.62 12.69
CA SER A 296 -13.33 -20.70 12.09
C SER A 296 -12.82 -20.31 10.71
N ALA A 297 -13.64 -19.68 9.88
CA ALA A 297 -13.25 -19.18 8.57
C ALA A 297 -12.17 -18.08 8.68
N LEU A 298 -12.30 -17.14 9.63
CA LEU A 298 -11.31 -16.09 9.88
C LEU A 298 -9.96 -16.67 10.34
N THR A 299 -9.96 -17.72 11.14
CA THR A 299 -8.75 -18.40 11.61
C THR A 299 -8.17 -19.40 10.59
N GLY A 300 -8.85 -19.61 9.46
CA GLY A 300 -8.45 -20.58 8.44
C GLY A 300 -8.57 -22.03 8.89
N GLN A 301 -9.40 -22.30 9.89
CA GLN A 301 -9.63 -23.64 10.45
C GLN A 301 -10.90 -24.28 9.87
N PRO A 302 -11.00 -25.62 9.85
CA PRO A 302 -12.24 -26.31 9.54
C PRO A 302 -13.37 -25.92 10.51
N ASN A 303 -14.61 -25.95 10.04
CA ASN A 303 -15.77 -25.70 10.90
C ASN A 303 -15.76 -26.63 12.11
N GLY A 304 -15.99 -26.05 13.29
CA GLY A 304 -16.02 -26.82 14.56
C GLY A 304 -14.65 -27.15 15.15
N ALA A 305 -13.54 -26.82 14.48
CA ALA A 305 -12.18 -27.05 15.01
C ALA A 305 -11.79 -26.06 16.12
N VAL A 306 -12.47 -24.91 16.20
CA VAL A 306 -12.22 -23.89 17.21
C VAL A 306 -13.11 -24.17 18.42
N ALA A 307 -12.56 -24.90 19.41
CA ALA A 307 -13.23 -25.09 20.69
C ALA A 307 -13.00 -23.84 21.57
N LEU A 308 -14.08 -23.17 21.94
CA LEU A 308 -14.05 -22.01 22.83
C LEU A 308 -14.54 -22.41 24.23
N VAL A 309 -13.77 -22.02 25.25
CA VAL A 309 -14.23 -22.02 26.64
C VAL A 309 -15.17 -20.83 26.83
N ASN A 310 -16.28 -21.05 27.52
CA ASN A 310 -17.25 -19.98 27.75
C ASN A 310 -16.71 -19.00 28.79
N THR A 311 -16.15 -17.85 28.34
CA THR A 311 -15.70 -16.76 29.17
C THR A 311 -16.77 -15.67 29.14
N PRO A 312 -17.29 -15.20 30.28
CA PRO A 312 -18.22 -14.08 30.32
C PRO A 312 -17.58 -12.79 29.80
N LEU A 313 -18.31 -11.99 29.05
CA LEU A 313 -17.80 -10.69 28.53
C LEU A 313 -17.27 -9.76 29.62
N ILE A 314 -17.88 -9.80 30.81
CA ILE A 314 -17.47 -8.97 31.96
C ILE A 314 -16.07 -9.34 32.49
N ALA A 315 -15.60 -10.56 32.24
CA ALA A 315 -14.27 -11.01 32.63
C ALA A 315 -13.16 -10.49 31.71
N ILE A 316 -13.53 -10.02 30.52
CA ILE A 316 -12.57 -9.44 29.57
C ILE A 316 -12.16 -8.06 30.07
N LYS A 317 -10.85 -7.85 30.20
CA LYS A 317 -10.31 -6.57 30.63
C LYS A 317 -10.59 -5.49 29.59
N LYS A 318 -11.17 -4.36 30.00
CA LYS A 318 -11.30 -3.21 29.12
C LYS A 318 -9.93 -2.51 29.01
N ILE A 319 -9.52 -2.21 27.78
CA ILE A 319 -8.30 -1.42 27.55
C ILE A 319 -8.57 0.02 27.97
N ALA A 320 -7.60 0.66 28.62
CA ALA A 320 -7.71 2.07 28.98
C ALA A 320 -7.92 2.91 27.70
N SER A 321 -8.95 3.73 27.70
CA SER A 321 -9.27 4.57 26.55
C SER A 321 -8.09 5.49 26.22
N VAL A 322 -7.62 5.48 24.98
CA VAL A 322 -6.65 6.44 24.47
C VAL A 322 -7.32 7.80 24.46
N THR A 323 -7.02 8.62 25.47
CA THR A 323 -7.69 9.93 25.68
C THR A 323 -7.05 11.03 24.84
N ILE A 324 -5.82 10.82 24.37
CA ILE A 324 -5.07 11.81 23.62
C ILE A 324 -4.82 11.27 22.20
N MET A 325 -5.24 12.04 21.23
CA MET A 325 -5.03 11.73 19.83
C MET A 325 -3.62 12.18 19.42
N PRO A 326 -2.73 11.27 18.97
CA PRO A 326 -1.42 11.69 18.50
C PRO A 326 -1.54 12.47 17.21
N ALA A 327 -0.93 13.66 17.15
CA ALA A 327 -0.85 14.47 15.93
C ALA A 327 -0.23 13.71 14.73
N ASN A 328 0.53 12.63 15.00
CA ASN A 328 1.21 11.79 14.02
C ASN A 328 0.36 10.60 13.51
N LEU A 329 -0.95 10.66 13.61
CA LEU A 329 -1.86 9.58 13.20
C LEU A 329 -1.62 9.08 11.78
N LEU A 330 -1.32 9.98 10.86
CA LEU A 330 -1.08 9.66 9.46
C LEU A 330 0.13 8.74 9.25
N GLY A 331 1.19 8.92 10.04
CA GLY A 331 2.38 8.05 9.99
C GLY A 331 2.21 6.70 10.68
N ARG A 332 1.13 6.52 11.46
CA ARG A 332 0.87 5.30 12.26
C ARG A 332 -0.16 4.35 11.65
N ARG A 333 -0.67 4.65 10.45
CA ARG A 333 -1.60 3.76 9.73
C ARG A 333 -0.92 3.14 8.52
N ALA A 334 -0.95 1.83 8.46
CA ALA A 334 -0.33 1.07 7.37
C ALA A 334 -0.98 1.33 6.01
N ASP A 335 -2.30 1.55 5.96
CA ASP A 335 -3.04 1.86 4.73
C ASP A 335 -2.66 3.23 4.15
N ILE A 336 -2.50 4.25 5.01
CA ILE A 336 -2.03 5.58 4.61
C ILE A 336 -0.58 5.50 4.09
N MET A 337 0.29 4.76 4.79
CA MET A 337 1.67 4.57 4.36
C MET A 337 1.77 3.82 3.03
N ALA A 338 0.93 2.82 2.80
CA ALA A 338 0.85 2.13 1.52
C ALA A 338 0.45 3.08 0.38
N ALA A 339 -0.57 3.92 0.61
CA ALA A 339 -1.01 4.92 -0.37
C ALA A 339 0.09 5.97 -0.64
N ARG A 340 0.81 6.44 0.38
CA ARG A 340 1.93 7.37 0.24
C ARG A 340 3.06 6.79 -0.61
N TRP A 341 3.43 5.52 -0.38
CA TRP A 341 4.45 4.85 -1.18
C TRP A 341 4.04 4.65 -2.64
N ARG A 342 2.72 4.49 -2.91
CA ARG A 342 2.21 4.46 -4.29
C ARG A 342 2.35 5.81 -4.99
N VAL A 343 2.13 6.91 -4.28
CA VAL A 343 2.38 8.26 -4.81
C VAL A 343 3.86 8.44 -5.16
N GLU A 344 4.77 8.01 -4.27
CA GLU A 344 6.21 8.10 -4.54
C GLU A 344 6.63 7.22 -5.71
N ALA A 345 6.11 5.99 -5.82
CA ALA A 345 6.35 5.11 -6.96
C ALA A 345 5.89 5.75 -8.29
N ALA A 346 4.68 6.31 -8.32
CA ALA A 346 4.16 6.99 -9.51
C ALA A 346 4.98 8.24 -9.88
N ARG A 347 5.51 8.96 -8.89
CA ARG A 347 6.43 10.08 -9.12
C ARG A 347 7.71 9.63 -9.82
N GLN A 348 8.30 8.51 -9.41
CA GLN A 348 9.49 7.95 -10.04
C GLN A 348 9.19 7.47 -11.48
N ASP A 349 7.99 6.94 -11.71
CA ASP A 349 7.53 6.58 -13.07
C ASP A 349 7.50 7.79 -14.02
N ILE A 350 7.08 8.98 -13.55
CA ILE A 350 7.18 10.24 -14.31
C ILE A 350 8.65 10.53 -14.64
N GLY A 351 9.56 10.35 -13.68
CA GLY A 351 11.00 10.53 -13.89
C GLY A 351 11.52 9.62 -15.01
N SER A 352 11.18 8.34 -14.97
CA SER A 352 11.52 7.36 -16.01
C SER A 352 10.93 7.73 -17.38
N ALA A 353 9.67 8.20 -17.42
CA ALA A 353 9.02 8.65 -18.66
C ALA A 353 9.67 9.90 -19.26
N LYS A 354 10.06 10.86 -18.43
CA LYS A 354 10.82 12.06 -18.85
C LYS A 354 12.19 11.69 -19.40
N ALA A 355 12.88 10.72 -18.79
CA ALA A 355 14.19 10.26 -19.24
C ALA A 355 14.16 9.64 -20.66
N GLN A 356 13.02 9.12 -21.13
CA GLN A 356 12.86 8.56 -22.47
C GLN A 356 12.91 9.60 -23.60
N PHE A 357 12.79 10.90 -23.30
CA PHE A 357 12.95 11.97 -24.30
C PHE A 357 14.41 12.28 -24.62
N TYR A 358 15.34 11.81 -23.80
CA TYR A 358 16.76 12.02 -23.98
C TYR A 358 17.41 10.91 -24.82
N PRO A 359 18.59 11.17 -25.42
CA PRO A 359 19.31 10.15 -26.16
C PRO A 359 19.65 8.94 -25.29
N ASN A 360 19.51 7.76 -25.84
CA ASN A 360 19.96 6.56 -25.19
C ASN A 360 21.32 6.12 -25.76
N ILE A 361 22.25 5.77 -24.89
CA ILE A 361 23.59 5.30 -25.22
C ILE A 361 23.70 3.84 -24.81
N ASN A 362 23.82 2.97 -25.82
CA ASN A 362 23.93 1.54 -25.63
C ASN A 362 25.32 1.07 -26.04
N LEU A 363 26.04 0.39 -25.15
CA LEU A 363 27.26 -0.31 -25.48
C LEU A 363 26.92 -1.70 -25.99
N MET A 364 27.29 -1.98 -27.24
CA MET A 364 27.04 -3.26 -27.88
C MET A 364 28.36 -3.97 -28.13
N ALA A 365 28.39 -5.28 -27.88
CA ALA A 365 29.51 -6.13 -28.22
C ALA A 365 28.96 -7.46 -28.75
N PHE A 366 29.68 -8.06 -29.69
CA PHE A 366 29.41 -9.42 -30.14
C PHE A 366 30.69 -10.17 -30.39
N ALA A 367 30.63 -11.48 -30.21
CA ALA A 367 31.71 -12.40 -30.56
C ALA A 367 31.11 -13.75 -30.98
N GLY A 368 31.65 -14.36 -32.02
CA GLY A 368 31.13 -15.61 -32.50
C GLY A 368 31.71 -16.00 -33.84
N PHE A 369 31.02 -16.92 -34.52
CA PHE A 369 31.41 -17.48 -35.83
C PHE A 369 30.28 -17.24 -36.82
N SER A 370 30.63 -16.87 -38.05
CA SER A 370 29.68 -16.73 -39.14
C SER A 370 30.31 -17.26 -40.43
N SER A 371 29.60 -18.12 -41.14
CA SER A 371 30.11 -18.74 -42.37
C SER A 371 29.02 -19.01 -43.39
N ILE A 372 29.40 -18.91 -44.66
CA ILE A 372 28.67 -19.51 -45.77
C ILE A 372 29.27 -20.91 -45.99
N GLY A 373 28.43 -21.93 -45.75
CA GLY A 373 28.87 -23.33 -45.65
C GLY A 373 29.03 -23.75 -44.17
N LEU A 374 28.18 -24.69 -43.71
CA LEU A 374 28.16 -25.14 -42.31
C LEU A 374 29.42 -25.91 -41.91
N ASN A 375 30.09 -26.55 -42.87
CA ASN A 375 31.33 -27.29 -42.66
C ASN A 375 32.53 -26.43 -42.21
N ARG A 376 32.41 -25.11 -42.38
CA ARG A 376 33.44 -24.14 -42.00
C ARG A 376 33.01 -23.21 -40.84
N LEU A 377 31.84 -23.44 -40.29
CA LEU A 377 31.27 -22.52 -39.28
C LEU A 377 32.19 -22.36 -38.05
N LEU A 378 32.84 -23.43 -37.61
CA LEU A 378 33.73 -23.40 -36.44
C LEU A 378 35.21 -23.23 -36.78
N ASP A 379 35.53 -22.95 -38.05
CA ASP A 379 36.92 -22.67 -38.45
C ASP A 379 37.39 -21.31 -37.93
N ALA A 380 38.68 -21.18 -37.66
CA ALA A 380 39.27 -19.90 -37.20
C ALA A 380 39.00 -18.73 -38.15
N GLY A 381 38.86 -19.01 -39.47
CA GLY A 381 38.52 -18.01 -40.48
C GLY A 381 37.08 -17.50 -40.45
N SER A 382 36.20 -18.14 -39.67
CA SER A 382 34.80 -17.74 -39.48
C SER A 382 34.59 -16.91 -38.22
N LEU A 383 35.65 -16.70 -37.40
CA LEU A 383 35.59 -15.88 -36.20
C LEU A 383 35.26 -14.40 -36.53
N GLN A 384 34.26 -13.88 -35.87
CA GLN A 384 33.91 -12.47 -35.94
C GLN A 384 33.68 -11.89 -34.52
N TRP A 385 34.05 -10.64 -34.36
CA TRP A 385 33.78 -9.90 -33.15
C TRP A 385 33.66 -8.39 -33.42
N GLY A 386 32.96 -7.69 -32.56
CA GLY A 386 32.85 -6.22 -32.63
C GLY A 386 32.41 -5.65 -31.30
N VAL A 387 32.82 -4.42 -31.05
CA VAL A 387 32.40 -3.62 -29.91
C VAL A 387 32.21 -2.17 -30.36
N GLY A 388 31.14 -1.53 -29.88
CA GLY A 388 30.89 -0.14 -30.22
C GLY A 388 29.73 0.47 -29.45
N PRO A 389 29.76 1.80 -29.20
CA PRO A 389 28.61 2.53 -28.69
C PRO A 389 27.59 2.75 -29.81
N ALA A 390 26.30 2.61 -29.45
CA ALA A 390 25.17 2.97 -30.30
C ALA A 390 24.37 4.09 -29.62
N LEU A 391 24.24 5.23 -30.27
CA LEU A 391 23.43 6.36 -29.84
C LEU A 391 22.10 6.33 -30.59
N ARG A 392 20.99 6.37 -29.84
CA ARG A 392 19.65 6.49 -30.40
C ARG A 392 18.95 7.71 -29.80
N LEU A 393 18.44 8.57 -30.67
CA LEU A 393 17.67 9.76 -30.30
C LEU A 393 16.31 9.69 -31.03
N PRO A 394 15.18 9.71 -30.31
CA PRO A 394 13.86 9.80 -30.92
C PRO A 394 13.64 11.21 -31.47
N LEU A 395 13.71 11.40 -32.80
CA LEU A 395 13.47 12.69 -33.46
C LEU A 395 11.98 12.92 -33.75
N PHE A 396 11.27 11.84 -34.11
CA PHE A 396 9.83 11.87 -34.36
C PHE A 396 9.22 10.51 -34.03
N ASP A 397 8.23 10.51 -33.15
CA ASP A 397 7.56 9.28 -32.68
C ASP A 397 6.03 9.35 -32.73
N GLY A 398 5.47 10.32 -33.47
CA GLY A 398 4.02 10.51 -33.62
C GLY A 398 3.33 10.92 -32.30
N GLY A 399 4.07 11.44 -31.31
CA GLY A 399 3.53 11.87 -30.02
C GLY A 399 3.47 10.75 -28.94
N ARG A 400 4.03 9.58 -29.21
CA ARG A 400 4.04 8.44 -28.27
C ARG A 400 4.65 8.78 -26.92
N LEU A 401 5.80 9.46 -26.88
CA LEU A 401 6.47 9.84 -25.64
C LEU A 401 5.65 10.87 -24.83
N ARG A 402 5.02 11.84 -25.50
CA ARG A 402 4.12 12.80 -24.85
C ARG A 402 2.90 12.10 -24.24
N ALA A 403 2.27 11.19 -24.99
CA ALA A 403 1.13 10.42 -24.51
C ALA A 403 1.53 9.51 -23.33
N ASN A 404 2.72 8.88 -23.40
CA ASN A 404 3.23 8.09 -22.27
C ASN A 404 3.48 8.95 -21.02
N LEU A 405 4.11 10.12 -21.17
CA LEU A 405 4.33 11.05 -20.04
C LEU A 405 3.00 11.56 -19.47
N ALA A 406 2.03 11.92 -20.32
CA ALA A 406 0.70 12.34 -19.89
C ALA A 406 -0.02 11.21 -19.12
N GLY A 407 0.08 9.97 -19.60
CA GLY A 407 -0.45 8.81 -18.87
C GLY A 407 0.18 8.64 -17.49
N LYS A 408 1.52 8.72 -17.39
CA LYS A 408 2.23 8.63 -16.10
C LYS A 408 1.91 9.79 -15.15
N THR A 409 1.67 10.98 -15.70
CA THR A 409 1.22 12.15 -14.90
C THR A 409 -0.19 11.92 -14.36
N ALA A 410 -1.10 11.39 -15.18
CA ALA A 410 -2.45 11.05 -14.72
C ALA A 410 -2.45 9.89 -13.70
N ASP A 411 -1.57 8.89 -13.85
CA ASP A 411 -1.37 7.82 -12.85
C ASP A 411 -0.92 8.41 -11.50
N TYR A 412 -0.03 9.42 -11.51
CA TYR A 412 0.39 10.14 -10.31
C TYR A 412 -0.76 10.91 -9.67
N ASP A 413 -1.53 11.67 -10.45
CA ASP A 413 -2.70 12.42 -9.96
C ASP A 413 -3.73 11.45 -9.33
N ALA A 414 -3.97 10.31 -9.95
CA ALA A 414 -4.84 9.26 -9.40
C ALA A 414 -4.31 8.68 -8.08
N ALA A 415 -2.99 8.48 -7.96
CA ALA A 415 -2.37 8.02 -6.73
C ALA A 415 -2.48 9.06 -5.60
N VAL A 416 -2.32 10.36 -5.90
CA VAL A 416 -2.49 11.47 -4.95
C VAL A 416 -3.93 11.53 -4.45
N GLU A 417 -4.92 11.45 -5.35
CA GLU A 417 -6.33 11.50 -4.93
C GLU A 417 -6.74 10.22 -4.16
N SER A 418 -6.17 9.07 -4.49
CA SER A 418 -6.36 7.86 -3.68
C SER A 418 -5.77 8.00 -2.27
N TYR A 419 -4.60 8.64 -2.13
CA TYR A 419 -4.02 8.97 -0.83
C TYR A 419 -4.92 9.94 -0.05
N ASN A 420 -5.40 11.01 -0.69
CA ASN A 420 -6.30 11.99 -0.08
C ASN A 420 -7.59 11.33 0.44
N ALA A 421 -8.18 10.41 -0.33
CA ALA A 421 -9.37 9.66 0.09
C ALA A 421 -9.09 8.80 1.33
N VAL A 422 -8.01 8.03 1.35
CA VAL A 422 -7.62 7.19 2.50
C VAL A 422 -7.38 8.05 3.76
N VAL A 423 -6.79 9.24 3.63
CA VAL A 423 -6.58 10.17 4.75
C VAL A 423 -7.91 10.68 5.29
N ILE A 424 -8.84 11.10 4.41
CA ILE A 424 -10.17 11.55 4.80
C ILE A 424 -10.91 10.43 5.54
N ASP A 425 -10.96 9.24 4.97
CA ASP A 425 -11.62 8.08 5.58
C ASP A 425 -11.03 7.74 6.95
N ALA A 426 -9.70 7.83 7.09
CA ALA A 426 -9.02 7.58 8.33
C ALA A 426 -9.42 8.57 9.44
N ILE A 427 -9.52 9.86 9.12
CA ILE A 427 -9.91 10.89 10.09
C ILE A 427 -11.36 10.68 10.54
N HIS A 428 -12.27 10.41 9.58
CA HIS A 428 -13.66 10.13 9.90
C HIS A 428 -13.83 8.84 10.71
N ASP A 429 -13.11 7.76 10.37
CA ASP A 429 -13.13 6.50 11.12
C ASP A 429 -12.77 6.72 12.60
N VAL A 430 -11.73 7.50 12.87
CA VAL A 430 -11.36 7.84 14.25
C VAL A 430 -12.43 8.69 14.94
N ALA A 431 -12.96 9.71 14.28
CA ALA A 431 -14.00 10.57 14.84
C ALA A 431 -15.24 9.76 15.25
N ASP A 432 -15.69 8.88 14.37
CA ASP A 432 -16.84 8.00 14.59
C ASP A 432 -16.62 7.04 15.77
N GLN A 433 -15.42 6.45 15.87
CA GLN A 433 -15.12 5.55 16.99
C GLN A 433 -15.06 6.31 18.32
N LEU A 434 -14.53 7.51 18.38
CA LEU A 434 -14.49 8.34 19.59
C LEU A 434 -15.90 8.69 20.06
N VAL A 435 -16.77 9.12 19.15
CA VAL A 435 -18.19 9.40 19.46
C VAL A 435 -18.88 8.14 19.98
N SER A 436 -18.68 7.00 19.30
CA SER A 436 -19.27 5.72 19.68
C SER A 436 -18.83 5.27 21.07
N VAL A 437 -17.54 5.29 21.38
CA VAL A 437 -17.00 4.87 22.69
C VAL A 437 -17.55 5.73 23.81
N LYS A 438 -17.54 7.07 23.65
CA LYS A 438 -18.13 8.01 24.63
C LYS A 438 -19.63 7.78 24.83
N SER A 439 -20.36 7.56 23.75
CA SER A 439 -21.82 7.32 23.79
C SER A 439 -22.15 6.00 24.47
N ILE A 440 -21.43 4.91 24.15
CA ILE A 440 -21.64 3.59 24.77
C ILE A 440 -21.40 3.65 26.28
N ALA A 441 -20.37 4.35 26.75
CA ALA A 441 -20.11 4.50 28.17
C ALA A 441 -21.29 5.18 28.90
N ARG A 442 -21.85 6.25 28.32
CA ARG A 442 -23.06 6.92 28.87
C ARG A 442 -24.27 6.00 28.85
N GLN A 443 -24.50 5.26 27.74
CA GLN A 443 -25.58 4.29 27.62
C GLN A 443 -25.48 3.18 28.68
N GLN A 444 -24.27 2.71 29.01
CA GLN A 444 -24.06 1.70 30.04
C GLN A 444 -24.49 2.18 31.44
N LEU A 445 -24.22 3.44 31.78
CA LEU A 445 -24.65 4.04 33.05
C LEU A 445 -26.17 4.11 33.17
N GLU A 446 -26.83 4.63 32.16
CA GLU A 446 -28.30 4.74 32.14
C GLU A 446 -28.99 3.36 32.11
N GLN A 447 -28.43 2.44 31.34
CA GLN A 447 -28.92 1.07 31.28
C GLN A 447 -28.83 0.36 32.64
N GLN A 448 -27.70 0.53 33.35
CA GLN A 448 -27.53 -0.07 34.68
C GLN A 448 -28.56 0.48 35.69
N ALA A 449 -28.78 1.78 35.69
CA ALA A 449 -29.79 2.40 36.53
C ALA A 449 -31.21 1.90 36.22
N ALA A 450 -31.57 1.82 34.92
CA ALA A 450 -32.85 1.29 34.47
C ALA A 450 -33.01 -0.20 34.84
N GLN A 451 -31.97 -1.03 34.69
CA GLN A 451 -32.01 -2.45 35.05
C GLN A 451 -32.30 -2.64 36.55
N LEU A 452 -31.58 -1.91 37.42
CA LEU A 452 -31.78 -1.99 38.87
C LEU A 452 -33.19 -1.63 39.28
N ALA A 453 -33.75 -0.58 38.70
CA ALA A 453 -35.13 -0.14 38.96
C ALA A 453 -36.16 -1.22 38.52
N LEU A 454 -35.96 -1.82 37.33
CA LEU A 454 -36.83 -2.84 36.80
C LEU A 454 -36.70 -4.20 37.54
N GLU A 455 -35.50 -4.53 38.03
CA GLU A 455 -35.30 -5.69 38.91
C GLU A 455 -36.11 -5.55 40.20
N SER A 456 -36.02 -4.37 40.84
CA SER A 456 -36.84 -4.10 42.03
C SER A 456 -38.35 -4.11 41.74
N ALA A 457 -38.79 -3.54 40.62
CA ALA A 457 -40.19 -3.53 40.22
C ALA A 457 -40.74 -4.92 39.97
N PHE A 458 -39.95 -5.79 39.29
CA PHE A 458 -40.29 -7.18 39.03
C PHE A 458 -40.40 -7.98 40.35
N GLU A 459 -39.42 -7.85 41.25
CA GLU A 459 -39.44 -8.51 42.56
C GLU A 459 -40.66 -8.12 43.38
N ILE A 460 -40.97 -6.82 43.48
CA ILE A 460 -42.17 -6.33 44.18
C ILE A 460 -43.44 -6.88 43.53
N SER A 461 -43.53 -6.87 42.20
CA SER A 461 -44.69 -7.42 41.48
C SER A 461 -44.92 -8.91 41.75
N LEU A 462 -43.81 -9.70 41.74
CA LEU A 462 -43.82 -11.14 42.00
C LEU A 462 -44.23 -11.42 43.46
N GLN A 463 -43.72 -10.66 44.44
CA GLN A 463 -44.10 -10.80 45.86
C GLN A 463 -45.59 -10.45 46.10
N ARG A 464 -46.08 -9.35 45.47
CA ARG A 464 -47.52 -9.00 45.56
C ARG A 464 -48.41 -10.10 44.95
N TYR A 465 -47.99 -10.67 43.82
CA TYR A 465 -48.71 -11.78 43.20
C TYR A 465 -48.72 -13.03 44.09
N LYS A 466 -47.56 -13.41 44.66
CA LYS A 466 -47.50 -14.51 45.66
C LYS A 466 -48.38 -14.30 46.85
N ALA A 467 -48.51 -13.06 47.36
CA ALA A 467 -49.36 -12.67 48.47
C ALA A 467 -50.84 -12.52 48.10
N GLY A 468 -51.23 -12.70 46.84
CA GLY A 468 -52.61 -12.49 46.37
C GLY A 468 -53.04 -11.03 46.25
N LEU A 469 -52.10 -10.09 46.32
CA LEU A 469 -52.32 -8.63 46.23
C LEU A 469 -52.16 -8.04 44.82
N GLY A 470 -52.03 -8.92 43.82
CA GLY A 470 -51.88 -8.57 42.41
C GLY A 470 -52.26 -9.76 41.50
N ASN A 471 -52.33 -9.49 40.20
CA ASN A 471 -52.60 -10.52 39.18
C ASN A 471 -51.32 -10.85 38.40
N TYR A 472 -51.36 -11.95 37.65
CA TYR A 472 -50.24 -12.43 36.82
C TYR A 472 -49.84 -11.43 35.71
N LEU A 473 -50.81 -10.66 35.18
CA LEU A 473 -50.57 -9.66 34.16
C LEU A 473 -49.56 -8.58 34.64
N ASN A 474 -49.62 -8.19 35.94
CA ASN A 474 -48.66 -7.25 36.52
C ASN A 474 -47.24 -7.83 36.57
N VAL A 475 -47.09 -9.14 36.80
CA VAL A 475 -45.80 -9.82 36.76
C VAL A 475 -45.24 -9.79 35.34
N LEU A 476 -46.03 -10.16 34.33
CA LEU A 476 -45.62 -10.13 32.91
C LEU A 476 -45.26 -8.71 32.46
N ALA A 477 -46.01 -7.68 32.89
CA ALA A 477 -45.76 -6.29 32.54
C ALA A 477 -44.41 -5.78 33.05
N THR A 478 -43.89 -6.33 34.17
CA THR A 478 -42.58 -5.97 34.73
C THR A 478 -41.48 -6.89 34.25
N GLU A 479 -41.78 -8.14 33.89
CA GLU A 479 -40.81 -9.13 33.39
C GLU A 479 -40.23 -8.73 32.01
N THR A 480 -41.11 -8.37 31.07
CA THR A 480 -40.70 -8.07 29.67
C THR A 480 -39.68 -6.93 29.55
N PRO A 481 -39.90 -5.74 30.16
CA PRO A 481 -38.88 -4.67 30.13
C PRO A 481 -37.59 -5.08 30.87
N LEU A 482 -37.67 -5.83 31.96
CA LEU A 482 -36.47 -6.32 32.66
C LEU A 482 -35.64 -7.25 31.76
N LEU A 483 -36.26 -8.17 31.07
CA LEU A 483 -35.59 -9.06 30.13
C LEU A 483 -34.88 -8.28 29.02
N ASN A 484 -35.55 -7.26 28.47
CA ASN A 484 -34.96 -6.37 27.46
C ASN A 484 -33.74 -5.61 28.00
N GLN A 485 -33.79 -5.13 29.25
CA GLN A 485 -32.64 -4.48 29.87
C GLN A 485 -31.45 -5.42 30.12
N ARG A 486 -31.70 -6.65 30.55
CA ARG A 486 -30.65 -7.69 30.73
C ARG A 486 -29.97 -8.03 29.41
N ARG A 487 -30.72 -8.11 28.30
CA ARG A 487 -30.16 -8.30 26.95
C ARG A 487 -29.36 -7.09 26.51
N LEU A 488 -29.90 -5.90 26.71
CA LEU A 488 -29.22 -4.64 26.37
C LEU A 488 -27.90 -4.48 27.14
N ALA A 489 -27.81 -4.93 28.39
CA ALA A 489 -26.59 -4.95 29.18
C ALA A 489 -25.48 -5.78 28.51
N VAL A 490 -25.82 -6.99 28.06
CA VAL A 490 -24.89 -7.86 27.31
C VAL A 490 -24.48 -7.20 26.00
N ASP A 491 -25.43 -6.65 25.26
CA ASP A 491 -25.15 -5.99 23.98
C ASP A 491 -24.26 -4.75 24.13
N LEU A 492 -24.50 -3.90 25.12
CA LEU A 492 -23.68 -2.73 25.40
C LEU A 492 -22.27 -3.11 25.86
N THR A 493 -22.13 -4.22 26.62
CA THR A 493 -20.82 -4.72 27.02
C THR A 493 -20.02 -5.22 25.80
N ALA A 494 -20.64 -5.97 24.92
CA ALA A 494 -20.01 -6.41 23.68
C ALA A 494 -19.65 -5.26 22.76
N ARG A 495 -20.58 -4.27 22.60
CA ARG A 495 -20.33 -3.06 21.81
C ARG A 495 -19.19 -2.20 22.38
N ALA A 496 -19.02 -2.18 23.70
CA ALA A 496 -17.90 -1.46 24.32
C ALA A 496 -16.55 -2.09 23.94
N LEU A 497 -16.45 -3.43 23.96
CA LEU A 497 -15.24 -4.15 23.55
C LEU A 497 -15.00 -3.99 22.03
N ASP A 498 -16.05 -4.12 21.21
CA ASP A 498 -15.97 -3.94 19.76
C ASP A 498 -15.54 -2.51 19.39
N GLY A 499 -16.07 -1.50 20.07
CA GLY A 499 -15.69 -0.10 19.89
C GLY A 499 -14.24 0.17 20.27
N GLN A 500 -13.70 -0.49 21.31
CA GLN A 500 -12.28 -0.40 21.66
C GLN A 500 -11.39 -1.00 20.55
N VAL A 501 -11.74 -2.17 20.03
CA VAL A 501 -11.01 -2.80 18.92
C VAL A 501 -11.07 -1.94 17.66
N ALA A 502 -12.24 -1.36 17.37
CA ALA A 502 -12.43 -0.49 16.22
C ALA A 502 -11.61 0.81 16.36
N LEU A 503 -11.57 1.41 17.56
CA LEU A 503 -10.73 2.58 17.84
C LEU A 503 -9.25 2.26 17.69
N ILE A 504 -8.78 1.14 18.26
CA ILE A 504 -7.39 0.70 18.12
C ILE A 504 -7.02 0.56 16.64
N ARG A 505 -7.87 -0.04 15.82
CA ARG A 505 -7.66 -0.13 14.37
C ARG A 505 -7.60 1.25 13.72
N ALA A 506 -8.53 2.14 14.06
CA ALA A 506 -8.63 3.47 13.47
C ALA A 506 -7.38 4.34 13.74
N ILE A 507 -6.76 4.18 14.92
CA ILE A 507 -5.51 4.88 15.28
C ILE A 507 -4.23 4.17 14.83
N GLY A 508 -4.36 3.11 14.01
CA GLY A 508 -3.24 2.44 13.36
C GLY A 508 -2.92 1.02 13.82
N GLY A 509 -3.63 0.47 14.83
CA GLY A 509 -3.58 -0.95 15.20
C GLY A 509 -2.18 -1.47 15.57
N GLY A 510 -1.30 -0.62 16.11
CA GLY A 510 0.07 -0.99 16.48
C GLY A 510 1.02 -1.11 15.28
N TYR A 511 0.72 -0.49 14.14
CA TYR A 511 1.65 -0.44 13.03
C TYR A 511 2.94 0.26 13.42
N GLN A 512 4.06 -0.41 13.18
CA GLN A 512 5.40 0.15 13.29
C GLN A 512 6.02 0.12 11.89
N PRO A 513 6.35 1.28 11.29
CA PRO A 513 7.10 1.29 10.05
C PRO A 513 8.45 0.61 10.26
N ALA A 514 8.79 -0.35 9.45
CA ALA A 514 10.02 -1.14 9.56
C ALA A 514 11.30 -0.29 9.44
N HIS A 515 11.23 0.91 8.96
CA HIS A 515 12.13 2.07 9.05
C HIS A 515 11.27 3.24 8.60
N GLY A 516 11.05 4.22 9.45
CA GLY A 516 10.48 5.50 9.03
C GLY A 516 11.35 6.06 7.90
N PRO A 517 10.79 6.84 6.98
CA PRO A 517 11.60 7.65 6.09
C PRO A 517 12.28 8.72 6.94
N ASP A 518 13.44 8.40 7.54
CA ASP A 518 14.43 9.36 7.99
C ASP A 518 15.11 10.06 6.79
N HIS A 519 14.42 10.06 5.66
CA HIS A 519 14.71 10.91 4.54
C HIS A 519 13.54 11.87 4.39
N GLU A 520 13.64 13.02 5.05
CA GLU A 520 13.08 14.23 4.48
C GLU A 520 13.48 14.28 2.99
N PRO A 521 12.51 14.39 2.08
CA PRO A 521 12.85 14.60 0.65
C PRO A 521 13.64 15.91 0.43
N GLY A 522 13.83 16.73 1.49
CA GLY A 522 14.66 17.92 1.49
C GLY A 522 16.16 17.67 1.63
N ALA A 523 16.64 16.59 2.27
CA ALA A 523 18.07 16.44 2.48
C ALA A 523 18.83 16.06 1.21
N ALA A 524 18.27 15.20 0.34
CA ALA A 524 18.88 14.87 -0.95
C ALA A 524 18.75 16.03 -1.96
N ALA A 525 17.62 16.76 -1.96
CA ALA A 525 17.45 17.97 -2.77
C ALA A 525 18.32 19.12 -2.25
N ALA A 526 18.46 19.30 -0.93
CA ALA A 526 19.37 20.27 -0.34
C ALA A 526 20.84 19.94 -0.60
N ALA A 527 21.22 18.65 -0.56
CA ALA A 527 22.57 18.22 -0.94
C ALA A 527 22.85 18.42 -2.44
N ALA A 528 21.89 18.15 -3.33
CA ALA A 528 22.02 18.41 -4.75
C ALA A 528 22.09 19.92 -5.08
N ILE A 529 21.32 20.75 -4.36
CA ILE A 529 21.38 22.22 -4.47
C ILE A 529 22.71 22.75 -3.90
N ALA A 530 23.21 22.19 -2.79
CA ALA A 530 24.50 22.56 -2.22
C ALA A 530 25.67 22.17 -3.13
N VAL A 531 25.61 21.01 -3.81
CA VAL A 531 26.63 20.61 -4.81
C VAL A 531 26.54 21.47 -6.06
N ALA A 532 25.33 21.85 -6.51
CA ALA A 532 25.18 22.78 -7.64
C ALA A 532 25.66 24.21 -7.31
N ALA A 533 25.42 24.68 -6.09
CA ALA A 533 25.89 25.97 -5.60
C ALA A 533 27.44 26.01 -5.40
N ALA A 534 28.05 24.88 -5.01
CA ALA A 534 29.49 24.74 -4.89
C ALA A 534 30.19 24.68 -6.27
N ALA A 535 29.50 24.20 -7.32
CA ALA A 535 30.02 24.18 -8.68
C ALA A 535 29.99 25.55 -9.39
N ASP A 536 29.17 26.48 -8.90
CA ASP A 536 29.08 27.85 -9.46
C ASP A 536 30.05 28.86 -8.80
N SER A 537 30.83 28.42 -7.80
CA SER A 537 31.93 29.21 -7.23
C SER A 537 33.24 29.02 -8.02
N THR A 538 33.24 29.37 -9.29
CA THR A 538 34.50 29.59 -10.04
C THR A 538 35.26 30.74 -9.43
N PRO A 539 36.60 30.60 -9.14
CA PRO A 539 37.40 31.69 -8.64
C PRO A 539 37.47 32.82 -9.69
N ARG A 540 36.96 33.98 -9.33
CA ARG A 540 37.13 35.19 -10.13
C ARG A 540 38.63 35.47 -10.23
N PHE A 541 39.18 35.32 -11.42
CA PHE A 541 40.53 35.78 -11.74
C PHE A 541 40.58 37.29 -11.52
N THR A 542 41.33 37.72 -10.50
CA THR A 542 41.73 39.12 -10.31
C THR A 542 42.78 39.48 -11.37
N PRO A 543 42.60 40.54 -12.17
CA PRO A 543 43.61 40.94 -13.13
C PRO A 543 44.83 41.52 -12.40
N ILE A 544 46.01 40.97 -12.73
CA ILE A 544 47.32 41.45 -12.26
C ILE A 544 47.54 42.87 -12.78
N GLN A 545 47.67 43.86 -11.89
CA GLN A 545 48.11 45.22 -12.24
C GLN A 545 49.58 45.21 -12.64
N PRO A 546 49.97 45.97 -13.65
CA PRO A 546 51.37 46.09 -14.07
C PRO A 546 52.19 46.92 -13.05
N VAL A 547 53.29 46.31 -12.61
CA VAL A 547 54.31 46.98 -11.78
C VAL A 547 54.98 48.13 -12.57
N SER A 548 54.77 49.36 -12.12
CA SER A 548 55.56 50.54 -12.62
C SER A 548 56.98 50.52 -12.04
N LYS A 549 57.95 50.52 -12.89
CA LYS A 549 59.36 50.75 -12.53
C LYS A 549 59.57 52.20 -12.00
N GLN A 550 60.12 52.29 -10.83
CA GLN A 550 61.19 53.29 -10.49
C GLN A 550 62.28 52.56 -9.76
#